data_3562f06da78d4db075ce5c6b39078550
#
_entry.id   3562f06da78d4db075ce5c6b39078550
#
_cell.length_a   1.000
_cell.length_b   1.000
_cell.length_c   1.000
_cell.angle_alpha   90.00
_cell.angle_beta   90.00
_cell.angle_gamma   90.00
#
_symmetry.space_group_name_H-M   'P 1'
#
loop_
_entity.id
_entity.type
_entity.pdbx_description
1 polymer ?
#
loop_
_entity_poly.entity_id
_entity_poly.type
_entity_poly.pdbx_seq_one_letter_code
_entity_poly.pdbx_strand_id
1 'polypeptide(L)' 'MKNKLEDLRKQIDAIDESIVVLLAKRMETVKKIGQLKKKINIPVLDKSRWQKVIKSKKGYIKKIWEIIHEEALKVEKSL' A
#
# COMPACT_ATOMS: atom_id res chain seq x y z
N MET A 1 -36.11 0.13 2.64
CA MET A 1 -35.25 -0.86 2.03
C MET A 1 -34.25 -0.24 1.06
N LYS A 2 -34.73 0.53 0.09
CA LYS A 2 -33.87 1.27 -0.84
C LYS A 2 -32.91 2.22 -0.11
N ASN A 3 -33.41 2.93 0.91
CA ASN A 3 -32.58 3.85 1.71
C ASN A 3 -31.46 3.13 2.48
N LYS A 4 -31.74 1.93 2.98
CA LYS A 4 -30.75 1.14 3.72
C LYS A 4 -29.59 0.71 2.80
N LEU A 5 -29.87 0.31 1.57
CA LEU A 5 -28.84 -0.04 0.59
C LEU A 5 -27.98 1.17 0.23
N GLU A 6 -28.62 2.33 0.02
CA GLU A 6 -27.91 3.58 -0.27
C GLU A 6 -27.04 4.01 0.91
N ASP A 7 -27.51 3.86 2.14
CA ASP A 7 -26.74 4.18 3.33
C ASP A 7 -25.50 3.28 3.46
N LEU A 8 -25.64 2.00 3.18
CA LEU A 8 -24.52 1.06 3.20
C LEU A 8 -23.50 1.37 2.11
N ARG A 9 -23.97 1.77 0.93
CA ARG A 9 -23.07 2.20 -0.16
C ARG A 9 -22.31 3.46 0.19
N LYS A 10 -22.95 4.41 0.87
CA LYS A 10 -22.27 5.61 1.39
C LYS A 10 -21.19 5.25 2.40
N GLN A 11 -21.46 4.25 3.24
CA GLN A 11 -20.44 3.75 4.19
C GLN A 11 -19.24 3.16 3.44
N ILE A 12 -19.48 2.38 2.38
CA ILE A 12 -18.43 1.84 1.52
C ILE A 12 -17.63 2.98 0.88
N ASP A 13 -18.30 3.99 0.35
CA ASP A 13 -17.61 5.13 -0.28
C ASP A 13 -16.70 5.86 0.71
N ALA A 14 -17.17 6.05 1.95
CA ALA A 14 -16.36 6.68 2.99
C ALA A 14 -15.13 5.82 3.37
N ILE A 15 -15.31 4.51 3.44
CA ILE A 15 -14.22 3.56 3.70
C ILE A 15 -13.20 3.62 2.55
N ASP A 16 -13.67 3.61 1.31
CA ASP A 16 -12.81 3.68 0.13
C ASP A 16 -11.98 4.97 0.11
N GLU A 17 -12.60 6.10 0.45
CA GLU A 17 -11.89 7.37 0.58
C GLU A 17 -10.77 7.29 1.62
N SER A 18 -11.03 6.65 2.75
CA SER A 18 -10.01 6.44 3.80
C SER A 18 -8.88 5.57 3.29
N ILE A 19 -9.18 4.51 2.53
CA ILE A 19 -8.18 3.64 1.92
C ILE A 19 -7.30 4.42 0.96
N VAL A 20 -7.89 5.23 0.09
CA VAL A 20 -7.16 6.07 -0.88
C VAL A 20 -6.19 7.01 -0.16
N VAL A 21 -6.65 7.69 0.88
CA VAL A 21 -5.81 8.61 1.68
C VAL A 21 -4.64 7.85 2.32
N LEU A 22 -4.91 6.68 2.90
CA LEU A 22 -3.87 5.88 3.56
C LEU A 22 -2.86 5.32 2.56
N LEU A 23 -3.30 4.90 1.38
CA LEU A 23 -2.40 4.45 0.31
C LEU A 23 -1.50 5.60 -0.17
N ALA A 24 -2.04 6.80 -0.31
CA ALA A 24 -1.26 7.97 -0.68
C ALA A 24 -0.18 8.28 0.36
N LYS A 25 -0.53 8.24 1.65
CA LYS A 25 0.43 8.41 2.76
C LYS A 25 1.50 7.33 2.73
N ARG A 26 1.11 6.09 2.46
CA ARG A 26 2.05 4.98 2.37
C ARG A 26 3.07 5.22 1.26
N MET A 27 2.63 5.68 0.10
CA MET A 27 3.52 5.98 -1.04
C MET A 27 4.47 7.14 -0.74
N GLU A 28 4.02 8.17 -0.03
CA GLU A 28 4.91 9.25 0.43
C GLU A 28 6.01 8.71 1.34
N THR A 29 5.67 7.80 2.24
CA THR A 29 6.64 7.14 3.11
C THR A 29 7.60 6.26 2.32
N VAL A 30 7.08 5.53 1.31
CA VAL A 30 7.90 4.72 0.39
C VAL A 30 8.93 5.59 -0.33
N LYS A 31 8.55 6.77 -0.80
CA LYS A 31 9.49 7.72 -1.42
C LYS A 31 10.62 8.09 -0.47
N LYS A 32 10.29 8.39 0.78
CA LYS A 32 11.29 8.72 1.82
C LYS A 32 12.25 7.55 2.06
N ILE A 33 11.71 6.34 2.11
CA ILE A 33 12.51 5.11 2.25
C ILE A 33 13.44 4.94 1.04
N GLY A 34 12.92 5.12 -0.17
CA GLY A 34 13.70 5.00 -1.40
C GLY A 34 14.82 6.03 -1.48
N GLN A 35 14.55 7.26 -1.09
CA GLN A 35 15.55 8.32 -1.03
C GLN A 35 16.66 7.99 -0.02
N LEU A 36 16.28 7.47 1.15
CA LEU A 36 17.25 7.04 2.16
C LEU A 36 18.11 5.86 1.66
N LYS A 37 17.49 4.86 1.06
CA LYS A 37 18.22 3.70 0.49
C LYS A 37 19.26 4.15 -0.55
N LYS A 38 18.87 5.07 -1.42
CA LYS A 38 19.76 5.63 -2.43
C LYS A 38 20.93 6.36 -1.78
N LYS A 39 20.66 7.16 -0.75
CA LYS A 39 21.67 7.93 -0.02
C LYS A 39 22.69 7.06 0.67
N ILE A 40 22.25 5.96 1.30
CA ILE A 40 23.14 5.05 2.03
C ILE A 40 23.54 3.82 1.22
N ASN A 41 23.18 3.82 -0.06
CA ASN A 41 23.62 2.83 -1.06
C ASN A 41 23.22 1.39 -0.70
N ILE A 42 21.97 1.17 -0.32
CA ILE A 42 21.40 -0.17 -0.12
C ILE A 42 20.36 -0.49 -1.19
N PRO A 43 20.17 -1.80 -1.51
CA PRO A 43 19.22 -2.20 -2.55
C PRO A 43 17.78 -1.79 -2.24
N VAL A 44 17.02 -1.48 -3.30
CA VAL A 44 15.61 -1.16 -3.21
C VAL A 44 14.80 -2.34 -2.65
N LEU A 45 15.05 -3.54 -3.18
CA LEU A 45 14.35 -4.73 -2.75
C LEU A 45 14.96 -5.31 -1.48
N ASP A 46 14.16 -5.37 -0.41
CA ASP A 46 14.48 -6.09 0.82
C ASP A 46 13.57 -7.32 0.91
N LYS A 47 14.08 -8.46 0.48
CA LYS A 47 13.35 -9.73 0.44
C LYS A 47 12.89 -10.17 1.83
N SER A 48 13.75 -9.99 2.83
CA SER A 48 13.44 -10.36 4.22
C SER A 48 12.25 -9.55 4.75
N ARG A 49 12.27 -8.24 4.53
CA ARG A 49 11.16 -7.35 4.91
C ARG A 49 9.88 -7.72 4.18
N TRP A 50 9.97 -7.95 2.85
CA TRP A 50 8.82 -8.31 2.04
C TRP A 50 8.15 -9.60 2.54
N GLN A 51 8.95 -10.62 2.84
CA GLN A 51 8.43 -11.88 3.37
C GLN A 51 7.69 -11.70 4.69
N LYS A 52 8.21 -10.87 5.59
CA LYS A 52 7.54 -10.53 6.85
C LYS A 52 6.20 -9.85 6.61
N VAL A 53 6.16 -8.88 5.72
CA VAL A 53 4.94 -8.13 5.39
C VAL A 53 3.89 -9.06 4.80
N ILE A 54 4.25 -9.86 3.78
CA ILE A 54 3.28 -10.70 3.08
C ILE A 54 2.75 -11.85 3.95
N LYS A 55 3.57 -12.39 4.83
CA LYS A 55 3.14 -13.41 5.79
C LYS A 55 2.06 -12.91 6.74
N SER A 56 2.08 -11.63 7.07
CA SER A 56 1.09 -11.02 7.97
C SER A 56 -0.28 -10.82 7.29
N LYS A 57 -0.35 -10.98 5.96
CA LYS A 57 -1.57 -10.74 5.18
C LYS A 57 -2.24 -12.06 4.81
N LYS A 58 -3.56 -12.12 4.91
CA LYS A 58 -4.35 -13.32 4.64
C LYS A 58 -5.47 -13.04 3.63
N GLY A 59 -5.85 -14.08 2.89
CA GLY A 59 -6.96 -13.99 1.95
C GLY A 59 -6.72 -12.97 0.83
N TYR A 60 -7.74 -12.21 0.47
CA TYR A 60 -7.67 -11.21 -0.60
C TYR A 60 -6.72 -10.06 -0.29
N ILE A 61 -6.48 -9.79 0.98
CA ILE A 61 -5.56 -8.73 1.41
C ILE A 61 -4.15 -9.02 0.91
N LYS A 62 -3.74 -10.28 0.89
CA LYS A 62 -2.44 -10.68 0.34
C LYS A 62 -2.26 -10.22 -1.11
N LYS A 63 -3.27 -10.41 -1.95
CA LYS A 63 -3.25 -9.97 -3.36
C LYS A 63 -3.12 -8.45 -3.47
N ILE A 64 -3.84 -7.72 -2.61
CA ILE A 64 -3.75 -6.26 -2.59
C ILE A 64 -2.33 -5.83 -2.23
N TRP A 65 -1.72 -6.46 -1.22
CA TRP A 65 -0.35 -6.13 -0.81
C TRP A 65 0.69 -6.48 -1.87
N GLU A 66 0.49 -7.53 -2.66
CA GLU A 66 1.36 -7.84 -3.80
C GLU A 66 1.38 -6.69 -4.82
N ILE A 67 0.22 -6.12 -5.13
CA ILE A 67 0.11 -4.96 -6.02
C ILE A 67 0.77 -3.73 -5.40
N ILE A 68 0.49 -3.45 -4.14
CA ILE A 68 1.09 -2.33 -3.41
C ILE A 68 2.62 -2.45 -3.43
N HIS A 69 3.15 -3.65 -3.22
CA HIS A 69 4.59 -3.92 -3.25
C HIS A 69 5.20 -3.63 -4.62
N GLU A 70 4.57 -4.12 -5.69
CA GLU A 70 5.02 -3.85 -7.07
C GLU A 70 5.09 -2.36 -7.37
N GLU A 71 4.04 -1.63 -7.01
CA GLU A 71 3.99 -0.19 -7.24
C GLU A 71 5.00 0.56 -6.36
N ALA A 72 5.20 0.12 -5.13
CA ALA A 72 6.21 0.69 -4.24
C ALA A 72 7.62 0.52 -4.82
N LEU A 73 7.94 -0.66 -5.36
CA LEU A 73 9.23 -0.89 -6.01
C LEU A 73 9.45 0.02 -7.20
N LYS A 74 8.42 0.24 -8.02
CA LYS A 74 8.50 1.18 -9.15
C LYS A 74 8.81 2.59 -8.68
N VAL A 75 8.16 3.05 -7.61
CA VAL A 75 8.41 4.37 -7.04
C VAL A 75 9.86 4.49 -6.57
N GLU A 76 10.37 3.53 -5.80
CA GLU A 76 11.74 3.53 -5.29
C GLU A 76 12.78 3.49 -6.43
N LYS A 77 12.53 2.68 -7.47
CA LYS A 77 13.45 2.56 -8.62
C LYS A 77 13.49 3.82 -9.50
N SER A 78 12.42 4.63 -9.47
CA SER A 78 12.36 5.87 -10.27
C SER A 78 13.03 7.07 -9.62
N LEU A 79 13.53 6.92 -8.42
CA LEU A 79 14.16 8.03 -7.66
C LEU A 79 15.64 8.30 -8.06
#